data_a55957d37cd600200e7f1f4129694a67
#
_entry.id   a55957d37cd600200e7f1f4129694a67
#
_cell.length_a   1.000
_cell.length_b   1.000
_cell.length_c   1.000
_cell.angle_alpha   90.00
_cell.angle_beta   90.00
_cell.angle_gamma   90.00
#
_symmetry.space_group_name_H-M   'P 1'
#
loop_
_entity.id
_entity.type
_entity.pdbx_description
1 polymer ?
#
loop_
_entity_poly.entity_id
_entity_poly.type
_entity_poly.pdbx_seq_one_letter_code
_entity_poly.pdbx_strand_id
1 'polypeptide(L)'
;GIERASWISAGMIDVFQLAMVAVLIAIGQHFAAVLLVLLIIPQITFQDIWLLRDPVAFDVKYQASAQPFLVLGMLVTALAIGHSTLVSSSSLVS
;
A
#
# COMPACT_ATOMS: atom_id res chain seq x y z
N GLY A 1 -20.33 11.86 9.93
CA GLY A 1 -20.80 12.12 8.57
C GLY A 1 -19.91 11.50 7.49
N ILE A 2 -20.25 11.75 6.25
CA ILE A 2 -19.52 11.21 5.09
C ILE A 2 -18.06 11.65 5.11
N GLU A 3 -17.80 12.91 5.42
CA GLU A 3 -16.44 13.46 5.49
C GLU A 3 -15.58 12.71 6.51
N ARG A 4 -16.13 12.47 7.69
CA ARG A 4 -15.43 11.74 8.74
C ARG A 4 -15.14 10.31 8.33
N ALA A 5 -16.12 9.65 7.69
CA ALA A 5 -15.94 8.28 7.20
C ALA A 5 -14.84 8.20 6.14
N SER A 6 -14.74 9.20 5.26
CA SER A 6 -13.69 9.26 4.24
C SER A 6 -12.30 9.39 4.87
N TRP A 7 -12.14 10.22 5.91
CA TRP A 7 -10.86 10.37 6.62
C TRP A 7 -10.48 9.09 7.34
N ILE A 8 -11.44 8.40 7.98
CA ILE A 8 -11.20 7.13 8.66
C ILE A 8 -10.76 6.07 7.66
N SER A 9 -11.46 5.96 6.53
CA SER A 9 -11.13 5.01 5.46
C SER A 9 -9.72 5.25 4.92
N ALA A 10 -9.37 6.51 4.65
CA ALA A 10 -8.05 6.88 4.18
C ALA A 10 -6.97 6.48 5.20
N GLY A 11 -7.20 6.76 6.48
CA GLY A 11 -6.27 6.41 7.54
C GLY A 11 -6.06 4.90 7.66
N MET A 12 -7.12 4.11 7.51
CA MET A 12 -7.01 2.65 7.54
C MET A 12 -6.18 2.12 6.38
N ILE A 13 -6.36 2.67 5.18
CA ILE A 13 -5.57 2.29 4.02
C ILE A 13 -4.10 2.64 4.23
N ASP A 14 -3.82 3.82 4.77
CA ASP A 14 -2.45 4.25 5.05
C ASP A 14 -1.77 3.32 6.05
N VAL A 15 -2.47 2.97 7.13
CA VAL A 15 -1.94 2.04 8.15
C VAL A 15 -1.66 0.68 7.54
N PHE A 16 -2.56 0.17 6.71
CA PHE A 16 -2.38 -1.11 6.04
C PHE A 16 -1.13 -1.10 5.15
N GLN A 17 -0.94 -0.03 4.38
CA GLN A 17 0.22 0.10 3.50
C GLN A 17 1.53 0.21 4.28
N LEU A 18 1.54 0.96 5.37
CA LEU A 18 2.72 1.06 6.23
C LEU A 18 3.04 -0.28 6.88
N ALA A 19 2.02 -1.06 7.26
CA ALA A 19 2.21 -2.40 7.79
C ALA A 19 2.86 -3.32 6.74
N MET A 20 2.45 -3.23 5.48
CA MET A 20 3.07 -3.99 4.40
C MET A 20 4.55 -3.63 4.24
N VAL A 21 4.88 -2.35 4.28
CA VAL A 21 6.29 -1.90 4.22
C VAL A 21 7.08 -2.47 5.38
N ALA A 22 6.53 -2.42 6.60
CA ALA A 22 7.19 -2.95 7.79
C ALA A 22 7.46 -4.45 7.67
N VAL A 23 6.50 -5.21 7.15
CA VAL A 23 6.67 -6.65 6.92
C VAL A 23 7.79 -6.91 5.92
N LEU A 24 7.83 -6.16 4.82
CA LEU A 24 8.87 -6.32 3.80
C LEU A 24 10.26 -6.02 4.36
N ILE A 25 10.38 -5.02 5.20
CA ILE A 25 11.66 -4.69 5.85
C ILE A 25 12.03 -5.83 6.81
N ALA A 26 11.08 -6.33 7.60
CA ALA A 26 11.32 -7.38 8.58
C ALA A 26 11.82 -8.69 7.96
N ILE A 27 11.31 -9.03 6.76
CA ILE A 27 11.73 -10.24 6.06
C ILE A 27 12.95 -10.02 5.16
N GLY A 28 13.53 -8.82 5.17
CA GLY A 28 14.74 -8.52 4.41
C GLY A 28 14.52 -8.16 2.95
N GLN A 29 13.29 -7.93 2.52
CA GLN A 29 12.95 -7.55 1.14
C GLN A 29 13.00 -6.03 0.96
N HIS A 30 14.20 -5.47 1.06
CA HIS A 30 14.37 -4.00 1.06
C HIS A 30 14.03 -3.38 -0.28
N PHE A 31 14.37 -4.05 -1.40
CA PHE A 31 14.05 -3.55 -2.73
C PHE A 31 12.53 -3.43 -2.92
N ALA A 32 11.80 -4.46 -2.53
CA ALA A 32 10.34 -4.45 -2.61
C ALA A 32 9.74 -3.38 -1.70
N ALA A 33 10.32 -3.17 -0.51
CA ALA A 33 9.88 -2.12 0.40
C ALA A 33 10.04 -0.73 -0.24
N VAL A 34 11.16 -0.49 -0.91
CA VAL A 34 11.39 0.79 -1.62
C VAL A 34 10.38 0.97 -2.75
N LEU A 35 10.12 -0.07 -3.54
CA LEU A 35 9.13 -0.01 -4.60
C LEU A 35 7.74 0.31 -4.04
N LEU A 36 7.38 -0.30 -2.92
CA LEU A 36 6.09 -0.06 -2.30
C LEU A 36 5.97 1.39 -1.80
N VAL A 37 7.03 1.92 -1.20
CA VAL A 37 7.04 3.33 -0.77
C VAL A 37 6.87 4.26 -1.97
N LEU A 38 7.54 3.97 -3.09
CA LEU A 38 7.40 4.78 -4.30
C LEU A 38 5.99 4.75 -4.88
N LEU A 39 5.26 3.66 -4.69
CA LEU A 39 3.85 3.57 -5.09
C LEU A 39 2.94 4.30 -4.10
N ILE A 40 3.27 4.27 -2.82
CA ILE A 40 2.47 4.91 -1.76
C ILE A 40 2.50 6.43 -1.87
N ILE A 41 3.65 7.02 -2.21
CA ILE A 41 3.81 8.48 -2.24
C ILE A 41 2.77 9.15 -3.16
N PRO A 42 2.63 8.79 -4.45
CA PRO A 42 1.61 9.41 -5.30
C PRO A 42 0.19 9.10 -4.84
N GLN A 43 -0.05 7.91 -4.30
CA GLN A 43 -1.37 7.55 -3.80
C GLN A 43 -1.80 8.43 -2.63
N ILE A 44 -0.92 8.63 -1.64
CA ILE A 44 -1.20 9.49 -0.50
C ILE A 44 -1.41 10.93 -0.96
N THR A 45 -0.61 11.39 -1.92
CA THR A 45 -0.74 12.73 -2.48
C THR A 45 -2.12 12.94 -3.10
N PHE A 46 -2.59 12.00 -3.94
CA PHE A 46 -3.93 12.08 -4.53
C PHE A 46 -5.01 12.04 -3.46
N GLN A 47 -4.86 11.15 -2.49
CA GLN A 47 -5.80 10.99 -1.39
C GLN A 47 -5.95 12.30 -0.61
N ASP A 48 -4.85 12.92 -0.21
CA ASP A 48 -4.87 14.15 0.56
C ASP A 48 -5.46 15.31 -0.25
N ILE A 49 -5.13 15.42 -1.52
CA ILE A 49 -5.67 16.47 -2.39
C ILE A 49 -7.19 16.36 -2.47
N TRP A 50 -7.72 15.17 -2.71
CA TRP A 50 -9.18 14.99 -2.84
C TRP A 50 -9.90 15.17 -1.53
N LEU A 51 -9.32 14.70 -0.41
CA LEU A 51 -9.92 14.90 0.91
C LEU A 51 -10.01 16.38 1.29
N LEU A 52 -9.00 17.16 0.94
CA LEU A 52 -8.99 18.60 1.25
C LEU A 52 -9.91 19.38 0.33
N ARG A 53 -10.05 18.96 -0.95
CA ARG A 53 -10.85 19.67 -1.91
C ARG A 53 -12.33 19.29 -1.86
N ASP A 54 -12.61 17.99 -1.82
CA ASP A 54 -13.98 17.49 -1.88
C ASP A 54 -14.08 16.14 -1.21
N PRO A 55 -14.29 16.11 0.12
CA PRO A 55 -14.40 14.84 0.86
C PRO A 55 -15.56 13.97 0.38
N VAL A 56 -16.63 14.59 -0.12
CA VAL A 56 -17.80 13.84 -0.58
C VAL A 56 -17.48 13.06 -1.85
N ALA A 57 -16.69 13.64 -2.74
CA ALA A 57 -16.28 12.99 -3.99
C ALA A 57 -15.07 12.07 -3.79
N PHE A 58 -14.50 12.02 -2.61
CA PHE A 58 -13.26 11.27 -2.33
C PHE A 58 -13.37 9.80 -2.75
N ASP A 59 -14.42 9.11 -2.35
CA ASP A 59 -14.54 7.68 -2.61
C ASP A 59 -14.50 7.38 -4.12
N VAL A 60 -15.23 8.15 -4.92
CA VAL A 60 -15.28 7.94 -6.37
C VAL A 60 -13.95 8.28 -7.02
N LYS A 61 -13.38 9.44 -6.69
CA LYS A 61 -12.12 9.90 -7.28
C LYS A 61 -10.94 9.07 -6.80
N TYR A 62 -10.92 8.70 -5.53
CA TYR A 62 -9.87 7.85 -4.97
C TYR A 62 -9.84 6.49 -5.64
N GLN A 63 -10.99 5.84 -5.75
CA GLN A 63 -11.05 4.51 -6.37
C GLN A 63 -10.62 4.55 -7.83
N ALA A 64 -10.99 5.59 -8.57
CA ALA A 64 -10.61 5.70 -9.97
C ALA A 64 -9.12 5.98 -10.16
N SER A 65 -8.52 6.79 -9.27
CA SER A 65 -7.15 7.30 -9.45
C SER A 65 -6.11 6.53 -8.65
N ALA A 66 -6.43 6.12 -7.42
CA ALA A 66 -5.46 5.55 -6.49
C ALA A 66 -5.57 4.04 -6.34
N GLN A 67 -6.70 3.43 -6.67
CA GLN A 67 -6.89 1.99 -6.56
C GLN A 67 -5.84 1.19 -7.34
N PRO A 68 -5.44 1.55 -8.57
CA PRO A 68 -4.39 0.83 -9.27
C PRO A 68 -3.07 0.80 -8.50
N PHE A 69 -2.70 1.87 -7.82
CA PHE A 69 -1.48 1.90 -7.01
C PHE A 69 -1.57 0.94 -5.83
N LEU A 70 -2.75 0.86 -5.21
CA LEU A 70 -2.98 -0.06 -4.09
C LEU A 70 -2.86 -1.51 -4.56
N VAL A 71 -3.47 -1.85 -5.71
CA VAL A 71 -3.39 -3.19 -6.28
C VAL A 71 -1.96 -3.57 -6.62
N LEU A 72 -1.20 -2.65 -7.25
CA LEU A 72 0.20 -2.88 -7.56
C LEU A 72 1.03 -3.09 -6.30
N GLY A 73 0.77 -2.31 -5.25
CA GLY A 73 1.45 -2.48 -3.96
C GLY A 73 1.18 -3.84 -3.34
N MET A 74 -0.05 -4.31 -3.39
CA MET A 74 -0.42 -5.63 -2.90
C MET A 74 0.27 -6.73 -3.70
N LEU A 75 0.36 -6.57 -5.02
CA LEU A 75 1.05 -7.52 -5.89
C LEU A 75 2.54 -7.58 -5.59
N VAL A 76 3.20 -6.43 -5.46
CA VAL A 76 4.62 -6.34 -5.09
C VAL A 76 4.86 -7.05 -3.77
N THR A 77 4.00 -6.81 -2.77
CA THR A 77 4.11 -7.44 -1.45
C THR A 77 3.96 -8.95 -1.54
N ALA A 78 2.95 -9.42 -2.25
CA ALA A 78 2.70 -10.85 -2.42
C ALA A 78 3.87 -11.56 -3.10
N LEU A 79 4.40 -10.97 -4.16
CA LEU A 79 5.55 -11.52 -4.89
C LEU A 79 6.81 -11.55 -4.02
N ALA A 80 7.04 -10.50 -3.25
CA ALA A 80 8.19 -10.43 -2.36
C ALA A 80 8.12 -11.46 -1.24
N ILE A 81 6.95 -11.65 -0.64
CA ILE A 81 6.73 -12.67 0.39
C ILE A 81 6.93 -14.06 -0.19
N GLY A 82 6.37 -14.33 -1.38
CA GLY A 82 6.54 -15.59 -2.07
C GLY A 82 8.01 -15.90 -2.37
N HIS A 83 8.75 -14.91 -2.86
CA HIS A 83 10.18 -15.04 -3.13
C HIS A 83 10.96 -15.34 -1.85
N SER A 84 10.67 -14.64 -0.77
CA SER A 84 11.31 -14.86 0.52
C SER A 84 11.07 -16.27 1.04
N THR A 85 9.84 -16.77 0.90
CA THR A 85 9.47 -18.12 1.30
C THR A 85 10.22 -19.17 0.47
N LEU A 86 10.33 -18.97 -0.84
CA LEU A 86 11.05 -19.89 -1.72
C LEU A 86 12.54 -19.95 -1.38
N VAL A 87 13.16 -18.81 -1.10
CA VAL A 87 14.57 -18.74 -0.72
C VAL A 87 14.79 -19.47 0.60
N SER A 88 13.92 -19.28 1.59
CA SER A 88 13.98 -19.99 2.87
C SER A 88 13.86 -21.50 2.69
N SER A 89 12.91 -21.95 1.86
CA SER A 89 12.72 -23.38 1.58
C SER A 89 13.94 -23.98 0.91
N SER A 90 14.52 -23.28 -0.07
CA SER A 90 15.76 -23.74 -0.73
C SER A 90 16.91 -23.87 0.25
N SER A 91 17.07 -22.93 1.17
CA SER A 91 18.10 -22.99 2.20
C SER A 91 17.92 -24.19 3.11
N LEU A 92 16.69 -24.52 3.46
CA LEU A 92 16.40 -25.67 4.32
C LEU A 92 16.66 -27.00 3.62
N VAL A 93 16.41 -27.07 2.32
CA VAL A 93 16.60 -28.29 1.53
C VAL A 93 18.07 -28.49 1.18
N SER A 94 18.79 -27.44 0.90
CA SER A 94 20.20 -27.51 0.54
C SER A 94 21.11 -27.62 1.75
#